data_005e0ea3fc63be4b9aa6e068d78d4a14
#
_entry.id   005e0ea3fc63be4b9aa6e068d78d4a14
#
_cell.length_a   1.000
_cell.length_b   1.000
_cell.length_c   1.000
_cell.angle_alpha   90.00
_cell.angle_beta   90.00
_cell.angle_gamma   90.00
#
_symmetry.space_group_name_H-M   'P 1'
#
loop_
_entity.id
_entity.type
_entity.pdbx_description
1 polymer ?
#
loop_
_entity_poly.entity_id
_entity_poly.type
_entity_poly.pdbx_seq_one_letter_code
_entity_poly.pdbx_strand_id
1 'polypeptide(L)'
;MRASTFSTDRRGSVAVFTAFGMTALMAVAAIGVDLGAMVLARRRAQGAVDLAAMIAATNLTNANALARQSLSDNGYAAAQIVVESGTYSGDAKLAAGSRFVAGVAPASAVRVAIQTTTPTYFAPALGFGRDVAIGVKGTAATAQFASFTIGSGLASVDAGIANAILGAMLGRTLSLSVMDYNALLSTRIDAFRFLDALAPTLNLKAGSYSDIIKGSATIGQFTAALQVAAASTGGGSAASSALAQISAALQAGGQTLQISDVVGLGDLAALSPGAGTKGPQISVLDTLSEAVSIANGNRQVSVNLGPSIPGLLKTQITIGIGERKQSSGYVQPNSPQATVNTAQTRILIEASLTLPLGLGSLTLPIYVQAAQAKATLRTVTCPWSDTGRRQISLDALPGLADLAIANIPGNLIDPNAATPDLTGAATILQVTPLLNVSARSRLTLGSPYAQSVSFNDDEITRHTSKTVTSYGMTQSAVTSLIQNMSLSVNGLGLIAPGLLTSTVATALSGVAPALDGVLANTLRTLGLRLGTADLTVDGARCDQAVLVQ
;
A
#
# COMPACT_ATOMS: atom_id res chain seq x y z
N MET A 1 51.06 85.56 -31.96
CA MET A 1 50.15 85.51 -30.79
C MET A 1 49.82 84.07 -30.46
N ARG A 2 49.91 83.69 -29.24
CA ARG A 2 50.02 82.40 -28.58
C ARG A 2 48.87 81.38 -29.00
N ALA A 3 49.19 80.47 -29.88
CA ALA A 3 48.34 79.32 -30.18
C ALA A 3 48.97 77.99 -29.70
N SER A 4 50.07 78.02 -28.91
CA SER A 4 50.88 76.81 -28.59
C SER A 4 50.63 76.23 -27.18
N THR A 5 49.75 76.77 -26.39
CA THR A 5 49.50 76.29 -25.01
C THR A 5 48.32 75.30 -24.84
N PHE A 6 47.52 75.12 -25.86
CA PHE A 6 46.39 74.20 -25.77
C PHE A 6 46.78 72.72 -26.00
N SER A 7 47.92 72.43 -26.66
CA SER A 7 48.26 71.03 -26.98
C SER A 7 49.01 70.28 -25.86
N THR A 8 49.37 70.96 -24.76
CA THR A 8 50.15 70.39 -23.63
C THR A 8 49.43 70.38 -22.31
N ASP A 9 48.21 70.89 -22.25
CA ASP A 9 47.40 70.81 -21.04
C ASP A 9 46.74 69.43 -20.86
N ARG A 10 47.37 68.57 -20.06
CA ARG A 10 46.89 67.23 -19.72
C ARG A 10 45.72 67.24 -18.67
N ARG A 11 45.37 68.39 -18.10
CA ARG A 11 44.37 68.51 -17.05
C ARG A 11 42.93 68.26 -17.59
N GLY A 12 42.70 68.52 -18.87
CA GLY A 12 41.41 68.19 -19.51
C GLY A 12 41.17 66.74 -19.85
N SER A 13 42.28 65.96 -19.98
CA SER A 13 42.17 64.55 -20.37
C SER A 13 41.42 63.64 -19.31
N VAL A 14 41.72 63.95 -18.02
CA VAL A 14 41.06 63.23 -16.92
C VAL A 14 39.55 63.47 -16.91
N ALA A 15 39.10 64.70 -17.15
CA ALA A 15 37.68 65.03 -17.21
C ALA A 15 36.98 64.36 -18.39
N VAL A 16 37.64 64.26 -19.54
CA VAL A 16 37.11 63.55 -20.71
C VAL A 16 37.04 62.03 -20.46
N PHE A 17 38.09 61.45 -19.90
CA PHE A 17 38.09 60.02 -19.55
C PHE A 17 37.06 59.67 -18.46
N THR A 18 36.91 60.55 -17.43
CA THR A 18 35.88 60.37 -16.39
C THR A 18 34.47 60.52 -16.95
N ALA A 19 34.25 61.50 -17.81
CA ALA A 19 32.92 61.66 -18.46
C ALA A 19 32.62 60.47 -19.36
N PHE A 20 33.57 60.00 -20.14
CA PHE A 20 33.37 58.81 -21.00
C PHE A 20 33.19 57.53 -20.16
N GLY A 21 33.98 57.35 -19.12
CA GLY A 21 33.85 56.24 -18.17
C GLY A 21 32.50 56.26 -17.43
N MET A 22 32.02 57.45 -17.05
CA MET A 22 30.76 57.63 -16.36
C MET A 22 29.55 57.35 -17.29
N THR A 23 29.63 57.78 -18.54
CA THR A 23 28.58 57.45 -19.54
C THR A 23 28.55 55.96 -19.89
N ALA A 24 29.72 55.32 -19.98
CA ALA A 24 29.82 53.86 -20.17
C ALA A 24 29.23 53.07 -18.98
N LEU A 25 29.57 53.49 -17.75
CA LEU A 25 29.00 52.90 -16.53
C LEU A 25 27.47 53.10 -16.45
N MET A 26 26.98 54.29 -16.80
CA MET A 26 25.54 54.55 -16.85
C MET A 26 24.84 53.69 -17.92
N ALA A 27 25.43 53.47 -19.06
CA ALA A 27 24.87 52.63 -20.11
C ALA A 27 24.79 51.15 -19.67
N VAL A 28 25.85 50.62 -19.01
CA VAL A 28 25.86 49.28 -18.46
C VAL A 28 24.84 49.14 -17.33
N ALA A 29 24.72 50.11 -16.44
CA ALA A 29 23.74 50.14 -15.37
C ALA A 29 22.30 50.17 -15.92
N ALA A 30 22.05 50.95 -16.99
CA ALA A 30 20.77 51.05 -17.66
C ALA A 30 20.34 49.71 -18.27
N ILE A 31 21.24 49.00 -18.97
CA ILE A 31 20.99 47.66 -19.49
C ILE A 31 20.70 46.69 -18.34
N GLY A 32 21.46 46.76 -17.23
CA GLY A 32 21.25 45.94 -16.05
C GLY A 32 19.88 46.13 -15.43
N VAL A 33 19.35 47.35 -15.35
CA VAL A 33 18.02 47.66 -14.83
C VAL A 33 16.93 47.09 -15.74
N ASP A 34 17.02 47.27 -17.05
CA ASP A 34 16.03 46.76 -17.99
C ASP A 34 15.99 45.23 -18.01
N LEU A 35 17.18 44.57 -18.04
CA LEU A 35 17.27 43.11 -17.94
C LEU A 35 16.72 42.59 -16.60
N GLY A 36 17.05 43.27 -15.50
CA GLY A 36 16.52 42.93 -14.18
C GLY A 36 15.00 43.05 -14.11
N ALA A 37 14.44 44.13 -14.68
CA ALA A 37 13.00 44.34 -14.78
C ALA A 37 12.30 43.25 -15.61
N MET A 38 12.86 42.88 -16.77
CA MET A 38 12.34 41.80 -17.62
C MET A 38 12.36 40.45 -16.90
N VAL A 39 13.47 40.09 -16.23
CA VAL A 39 13.58 38.85 -15.47
C VAL A 39 12.54 38.80 -14.34
N LEU A 40 12.40 39.89 -13.60
CA LEU A 40 11.42 40.00 -12.52
C LEU A 40 9.98 39.88 -13.04
N ALA A 41 9.65 40.58 -14.13
CA ALA A 41 8.35 40.52 -14.76
C ALA A 41 8.03 39.11 -15.26
N ARG A 42 9.01 38.43 -15.89
CA ARG A 42 8.84 37.03 -16.33
C ARG A 42 8.59 36.08 -15.15
N ARG A 43 9.34 36.22 -14.04
CA ARG A 43 9.12 35.41 -12.84
C ARG A 43 7.75 35.63 -12.21
N ARG A 44 7.28 36.89 -12.15
CA ARG A 44 5.94 37.22 -11.65
C ARG A 44 4.84 36.64 -12.56
N ALA A 45 4.99 36.78 -13.87
CA ALA A 45 4.07 36.21 -14.83
C ALA A 45 4.04 34.67 -14.77
N GLN A 46 5.20 34.03 -14.60
CA GLN A 46 5.27 32.58 -14.43
C GLN A 46 4.54 32.14 -13.16
N GLY A 47 4.77 32.78 -12.03
CA GLY A 47 4.07 32.45 -10.78
C GLY A 47 2.55 32.60 -10.88
N ALA A 48 2.07 33.65 -11.58
CA ALA A 48 0.64 33.85 -11.81
C ALA A 48 0.04 32.76 -12.72
N VAL A 49 0.77 32.35 -13.77
CA VAL A 49 0.33 31.28 -14.67
C VAL A 49 0.34 29.93 -14.00
N ASP A 50 1.35 29.64 -13.18
CA ASP A 50 1.44 28.39 -12.43
C ASP A 50 0.27 28.27 -11.43
N LEU A 51 -0.03 29.35 -10.72
CA LEU A 51 -1.20 29.41 -9.84
C LEU A 51 -2.52 29.25 -10.61
N ALA A 52 -2.66 29.93 -11.74
CA ALA A 52 -3.84 29.84 -12.59
C ALA A 52 -4.03 28.41 -13.15
N ALA A 53 -2.95 27.75 -13.56
CA ALA A 53 -3.00 26.36 -14.00
C ALA A 53 -3.42 25.42 -12.86
N MET A 54 -2.88 25.60 -11.65
CA MET A 54 -3.28 24.81 -10.48
C MET A 54 -4.76 24.99 -10.14
N ILE A 55 -5.23 26.23 -10.06
CA ILE A 55 -6.65 26.53 -9.79
C ILE A 55 -7.56 25.96 -10.90
N ALA A 56 -7.18 26.10 -12.17
CA ALA A 56 -7.94 25.56 -13.29
C ALA A 56 -7.99 24.03 -13.28
N ALA A 57 -6.91 23.36 -12.84
CA ALA A 57 -6.85 21.92 -12.75
C ALA A 57 -7.71 21.32 -11.62
N THR A 58 -8.14 22.10 -10.63
CA THR A 58 -9.09 21.62 -9.60
C THR A 58 -10.49 21.38 -10.16
N ASN A 59 -10.85 22.06 -11.26
CA ASN A 59 -12.15 21.88 -11.91
C ASN A 59 -12.02 22.08 -13.43
N LEU A 60 -11.74 20.98 -14.14
CA LEU A 60 -11.48 21.00 -15.59
C LEU A 60 -12.68 21.44 -16.43
N THR A 61 -13.90 21.26 -15.94
CA THR A 61 -15.11 21.73 -16.63
C THR A 61 -15.13 23.27 -16.72
N ASN A 62 -14.69 23.95 -15.66
CA ASN A 62 -14.65 25.39 -15.54
C ASN A 62 -13.22 25.96 -15.68
N ALA A 63 -12.29 25.17 -16.20
CA ALA A 63 -10.86 25.51 -16.22
C ALA A 63 -10.58 26.88 -16.85
N ASN A 64 -11.24 27.22 -17.97
CA ASN A 64 -11.04 28.49 -18.66
C ASN A 64 -11.48 29.69 -17.79
N ALA A 65 -12.64 29.59 -17.15
CA ALA A 65 -13.15 30.66 -16.28
C ALA A 65 -12.24 30.85 -15.05
N LEU A 66 -11.86 29.76 -14.40
CA LEU A 66 -11.00 29.77 -13.21
C LEU A 66 -9.60 30.30 -13.51
N ALA A 67 -9.00 29.89 -14.64
CA ALA A 67 -7.68 30.39 -15.03
C ALA A 67 -7.73 31.91 -15.30
N ARG A 68 -8.73 32.40 -16.03
CA ARG A 68 -8.90 33.84 -16.31
C ARG A 68 -9.15 34.65 -15.06
N GLN A 69 -10.00 34.16 -14.16
CA GLN A 69 -10.24 34.79 -12.86
C GLN A 69 -8.93 34.92 -12.07
N SER A 70 -8.20 33.83 -11.92
CA SER A 70 -6.92 33.82 -11.19
C SER A 70 -5.88 34.76 -11.81
N LEU A 71 -5.78 34.81 -13.14
CA LEU A 71 -4.88 35.74 -13.84
C LEU A 71 -5.31 37.18 -13.67
N SER A 72 -6.62 37.47 -13.72
CA SER A 72 -7.16 38.80 -13.46
C SER A 72 -6.84 39.28 -12.04
N ASP A 73 -7.04 38.42 -11.05
CA ASP A 73 -6.76 38.72 -9.63
C ASP A 73 -5.26 38.96 -9.36
N ASN A 74 -4.39 38.39 -10.20
CA ASN A 74 -2.95 38.62 -10.16
C ASN A 74 -2.45 39.74 -11.10
N GLY A 75 -3.34 40.54 -11.68
CA GLY A 75 -2.98 41.71 -12.46
C GLY A 75 -2.73 41.47 -13.95
N TYR A 76 -3.12 40.31 -14.50
CA TYR A 76 -2.94 39.93 -15.90
C TYR A 76 -4.24 39.92 -16.71
N ALA A 77 -5.25 40.70 -16.30
CA ALA A 77 -6.54 40.75 -17.00
C ALA A 77 -6.44 41.17 -18.50
N ALA A 78 -5.45 42.00 -18.83
CA ALA A 78 -5.21 42.48 -20.20
C ALA A 78 -4.28 41.54 -21.03
N ALA A 79 -3.76 40.46 -20.47
CA ALA A 79 -2.90 39.54 -21.17
C ALA A 79 -3.68 38.72 -22.23
N GLN A 80 -3.00 38.28 -23.29
CA GLN A 80 -3.55 37.25 -24.16
C GLN A 80 -3.45 35.90 -23.42
N ILE A 81 -4.60 35.31 -23.11
CA ILE A 81 -4.70 34.10 -22.30
C ILE A 81 -5.17 32.93 -23.17
N VAL A 82 -4.40 31.86 -23.20
CA VAL A 82 -4.75 30.56 -23.82
C VAL A 82 -4.86 29.52 -22.72
N VAL A 83 -5.99 28.83 -22.66
CA VAL A 83 -6.23 27.72 -21.71
C VAL A 83 -6.61 26.48 -22.50
N GLU A 84 -5.84 25.42 -22.32
CA GLU A 84 -6.02 24.14 -23.01
C GLU A 84 -6.21 23.04 -21.96
N SER A 85 -7.31 22.30 -22.05
CA SER A 85 -7.53 21.07 -21.31
C SER A 85 -7.06 19.87 -22.13
N GLY A 86 -6.49 18.85 -21.47
CA GLY A 86 -5.97 17.67 -22.14
C GLY A 86 -5.51 16.61 -21.16
N THR A 87 -4.75 15.64 -21.64
CA THR A 87 -4.17 14.58 -20.82
C THR A 87 -2.69 14.85 -20.55
N TYR A 88 -2.26 14.49 -19.35
CA TYR A 88 -0.85 14.51 -18.95
C TYR A 88 -0.37 13.09 -18.58
N SER A 89 0.78 12.71 -19.12
CA SER A 89 1.46 11.46 -18.78
C SER A 89 2.69 11.73 -17.92
N GLY A 90 2.76 11.11 -16.73
CA GLY A 90 3.92 11.14 -15.85
C GLY A 90 5.08 10.23 -16.29
N ASP A 91 5.00 9.57 -17.45
CA ASP A 91 6.05 8.67 -17.94
C ASP A 91 7.36 9.42 -18.16
N ALA A 92 8.37 9.07 -17.36
CA ALA A 92 9.71 9.65 -17.44
C ALA A 92 10.42 9.38 -18.79
N LYS A 93 9.98 8.37 -19.55
CA LYS A 93 10.52 8.05 -20.88
C LYS A 93 10.08 9.03 -21.95
N LEU A 94 8.97 9.76 -21.73
CA LEU A 94 8.50 10.78 -22.64
C LEU A 94 9.24 12.09 -22.40
N ALA A 95 9.63 12.77 -23.49
CA ALA A 95 10.18 14.13 -23.40
C ALA A 95 9.16 15.07 -22.72
N ALA A 96 9.63 16.02 -21.90
CA ALA A 96 8.77 16.91 -21.11
C ALA A 96 7.70 17.62 -21.96
N GLY A 97 8.05 18.07 -23.16
CA GLY A 97 7.14 18.72 -24.10
C GLY A 97 6.03 17.83 -24.66
N SER A 98 6.22 16.51 -24.65
CA SER A 98 5.27 15.52 -25.19
C SER A 98 4.38 14.88 -24.12
N ARG A 99 4.57 15.22 -22.85
CA ARG A 99 3.78 14.66 -21.73
C ARG A 99 2.37 15.20 -21.66
N PHE A 100 2.15 16.42 -22.15
CA PHE A 100 0.82 17.02 -22.23
C PHE A 100 0.29 17.01 -23.67
N VAL A 101 -0.91 16.44 -23.86
CA VAL A 101 -1.61 16.39 -25.15
C VAL A 101 -2.95 17.10 -25.01
N ALA A 102 -3.10 18.23 -25.70
CA ALA A 102 -4.30 19.04 -25.67
C ALA A 102 -5.48 18.35 -26.38
N GLY A 103 -6.71 18.60 -25.91
CA GLY A 103 -7.95 18.18 -26.58
C GLY A 103 -8.28 16.70 -26.46
N VAL A 104 -7.50 15.90 -25.72
CA VAL A 104 -7.77 14.46 -25.50
C VAL A 104 -8.66 14.28 -24.28
N ALA A 105 -9.72 13.50 -24.44
CA ALA A 105 -10.65 13.13 -23.37
C ALA A 105 -10.42 11.70 -22.89
N PRO A 106 -10.61 11.40 -21.58
CA PRO A 106 -10.94 12.34 -20.52
C PRO A 106 -9.74 13.22 -20.13
N ALA A 107 -9.96 14.54 -20.02
CA ALA A 107 -8.90 15.45 -19.64
C ALA A 107 -8.44 15.20 -18.20
N SER A 108 -7.13 15.28 -17.96
CA SER A 108 -6.50 15.14 -16.65
C SER A 108 -5.58 16.29 -16.28
N ALA A 109 -5.43 17.27 -17.17
CA ALA A 109 -4.54 18.40 -16.98
C ALA A 109 -5.03 19.65 -17.72
N VAL A 110 -4.54 20.80 -17.27
CA VAL A 110 -4.74 22.09 -17.91
C VAL A 110 -3.38 22.73 -18.16
N ARG A 111 -3.22 23.28 -19.36
CA ARG A 111 -2.12 24.17 -19.71
C ARG A 111 -2.67 25.58 -19.84
N VAL A 112 -2.06 26.51 -19.14
CA VAL A 112 -2.33 27.94 -19.21
C VAL A 112 -1.11 28.62 -19.79
N ALA A 113 -1.30 29.47 -20.80
CA ALA A 113 -0.26 30.29 -21.37
C ALA A 113 -0.74 31.74 -21.46
N ILE A 114 0.15 32.67 -21.19
CA ILE A 114 -0.13 34.10 -21.39
C ILE A 114 0.97 34.75 -22.21
N GLN A 115 0.56 35.77 -22.95
CA GLN A 115 1.43 36.78 -23.53
C GLN A 115 1.08 38.13 -22.95
N THR A 116 2.07 38.79 -22.38
CA THR A 116 1.97 40.11 -21.76
C THR A 116 3.19 40.95 -22.16
N THR A 117 3.18 42.25 -21.84
CA THR A 117 4.31 43.13 -22.09
C THR A 117 4.84 43.70 -20.79
N THR A 118 6.13 44.03 -20.76
CA THR A 118 6.76 44.77 -19.66
C THR A 118 7.45 45.99 -20.20
N PRO A 119 7.32 47.17 -19.54
CA PRO A 119 8.02 48.37 -19.97
C PRO A 119 9.54 48.25 -19.77
N THR A 120 10.25 48.88 -20.70
CA THR A 120 11.70 49.12 -20.59
C THR A 120 11.91 50.61 -20.26
N TYR A 121 12.88 50.86 -19.42
CA TYR A 121 13.11 52.23 -18.91
C TYR A 121 14.22 52.94 -19.69
N PHE A 122 15.27 52.25 -20.05
CA PHE A 122 16.45 52.83 -20.70
C PHE A 122 16.60 52.37 -22.16
N ALA A 123 16.06 51.26 -22.55
CA ALA A 123 16.13 50.72 -23.91
C ALA A 123 15.61 51.73 -24.97
N PRO A 124 14.57 52.56 -24.73
CA PRO A 124 14.11 53.55 -25.68
C PRO A 124 15.17 54.64 -25.99
N ALA A 125 16.02 54.98 -25.04
CA ALA A 125 17.10 55.96 -25.29
C ALA A 125 18.20 55.40 -26.22
N LEU A 126 18.25 54.06 -26.36
CA LEU A 126 19.15 53.34 -27.27
C LEU A 126 18.49 52.98 -28.61
N GLY A 127 17.25 53.47 -28.86
CA GLY A 127 16.51 53.19 -30.08
C GLY A 127 15.70 51.88 -30.10
N PHE A 128 15.60 51.19 -28.94
CA PHE A 128 14.77 50.00 -28.82
C PHE A 128 13.32 50.33 -28.41
N GLY A 129 12.41 49.35 -28.51
CA GLY A 129 11.01 49.52 -28.16
C GLY A 129 10.79 49.82 -26.67
N ARG A 130 9.66 50.52 -26.36
CA ARG A 130 9.27 50.85 -24.99
C ARG A 130 8.76 49.66 -24.19
N ASP A 131 8.30 48.62 -24.88
CA ASP A 131 7.73 47.41 -24.28
C ASP A 131 8.35 46.17 -24.90
N VAL A 132 8.59 45.17 -24.05
CA VAL A 132 9.06 43.85 -24.48
C VAL A 132 7.99 42.82 -24.18
N ALA A 133 7.68 41.98 -25.15
CA ALA A 133 6.75 40.87 -24.98
C ALA A 133 7.32 39.76 -24.11
N ILE A 134 6.54 39.31 -23.15
CA ILE A 134 6.87 38.17 -22.27
C ILE A 134 5.83 37.08 -22.51
N GLY A 135 6.27 35.90 -22.91
CA GLY A 135 5.46 34.68 -22.99
C GLY A 135 5.86 33.70 -21.90
N VAL A 136 4.88 33.20 -21.16
CA VAL A 136 5.06 32.17 -20.13
C VAL A 136 3.92 31.15 -20.22
N LYS A 137 4.21 29.91 -19.79
CA LYS A 137 3.22 28.83 -19.74
C LYS A 137 3.41 27.99 -18.50
N GLY A 138 2.33 27.50 -17.92
CA GLY A 138 2.31 26.54 -16.82
C GLY A 138 1.35 25.40 -17.15
N THR A 139 1.64 24.23 -16.70
CA THR A 139 0.78 23.06 -16.84
C THR A 139 0.55 22.47 -15.46
N ALA A 140 -0.71 22.22 -15.11
CA ALA A 140 -1.08 21.51 -13.89
C ALA A 140 -1.95 20.31 -14.25
N ALA A 141 -1.68 19.19 -13.59
CA ALA A 141 -2.49 17.98 -13.71
C ALA A 141 -3.27 17.75 -12.42
N THR A 142 -4.47 17.18 -12.55
CA THR A 142 -5.23 16.71 -11.42
C THR A 142 -4.50 15.49 -10.86
N ALA A 143 -4.12 15.56 -9.61
CA ALA A 143 -3.59 14.41 -8.92
C ALA A 143 -4.74 13.48 -8.52
N GLN A 144 -4.83 12.33 -9.16
CA GLN A 144 -5.83 11.31 -8.92
C GLN A 144 -5.19 10.23 -8.05
N PHE A 145 -5.67 10.13 -6.81
CA PHE A 145 -5.16 9.16 -5.86
C PHE A 145 -6.24 8.16 -5.47
N ALA A 146 -5.85 6.91 -5.30
CA ALA A 146 -6.66 5.91 -4.64
C ALA A 146 -5.85 5.19 -3.57
N SER A 147 -6.53 4.82 -2.50
CA SER A 147 -6.02 3.91 -1.49
C SER A 147 -6.83 2.62 -1.56
N PHE A 148 -6.15 1.50 -1.54
CA PHE A 148 -6.77 0.20 -1.61
C PHE A 148 -5.98 -0.83 -0.81
N THR A 149 -6.70 -1.85 -0.36
CA THR A 149 -6.17 -2.99 0.40
C THR A 149 -6.45 -4.29 -0.33
N ILE A 150 -5.53 -5.24 -0.16
CA ILE A 150 -5.72 -6.63 -0.54
C ILE A 150 -5.59 -7.50 0.71
N GLY A 151 -6.56 -8.36 0.94
CA GLY A 151 -6.58 -9.21 2.14
C GLY A 151 -7.67 -10.26 2.08
N SER A 152 -8.03 -10.82 3.23
CA SER A 152 -9.21 -11.65 3.39
C SER A 152 -10.39 -10.81 3.85
N GLY A 153 -11.55 -10.92 3.17
CA GLY A 153 -12.76 -10.23 3.59
C GLY A 153 -13.33 -10.74 4.91
N LEU A 154 -14.39 -10.07 5.34
CA LEU A 154 -15.14 -10.36 6.55
C LEU A 154 -15.60 -11.84 6.59
N ALA A 155 -14.90 -12.66 7.37
CA ALA A 155 -15.28 -14.02 7.67
C ALA A 155 -15.18 -14.23 9.19
N SER A 156 -16.08 -15.03 9.76
CA SER A 156 -16.01 -15.39 11.17
C SER A 156 -14.70 -16.12 11.47
N VAL A 157 -14.04 -15.78 12.56
CA VAL A 157 -12.81 -16.40 13.05
C VAL A 157 -13.14 -17.29 14.22
N ASP A 158 -12.52 -18.49 14.30
CA ASP A 158 -12.55 -19.30 15.50
C ASP A 158 -11.67 -18.66 16.57
N ALA A 159 -12.30 -18.22 17.69
CA ALA A 159 -11.59 -17.49 18.72
C ALA A 159 -10.49 -18.32 19.40
N GLY A 160 -10.68 -19.64 19.53
CA GLY A 160 -9.68 -20.53 20.13
C GLY A 160 -8.39 -20.57 19.33
N ILE A 161 -8.51 -20.79 18.01
CA ILE A 161 -7.36 -20.84 17.09
C ILE A 161 -6.71 -19.45 16.97
N ALA A 162 -7.51 -18.39 16.85
CA ALA A 162 -7.00 -17.01 16.75
C ALA A 162 -6.26 -16.59 18.03
N ASN A 163 -6.81 -16.86 19.20
CA ASN A 163 -6.15 -16.59 20.48
C ASN A 163 -4.83 -17.37 20.60
N ALA A 164 -4.79 -18.63 20.18
CA ALA A 164 -3.60 -19.44 20.21
C ALA A 164 -2.50 -18.89 19.27
N ILE A 165 -2.86 -18.48 18.04
CA ILE A 165 -1.91 -17.94 17.05
C ILE A 165 -1.41 -16.56 17.48
N LEU A 166 -2.30 -15.59 17.71
CA LEU A 166 -1.92 -14.24 18.11
C LEU A 166 -1.21 -14.23 19.48
N GLY A 167 -1.69 -15.07 20.40
CA GLY A 167 -1.05 -15.24 21.69
C GLY A 167 0.39 -15.77 21.59
N ALA A 168 0.61 -16.76 20.75
CA ALA A 168 1.97 -17.28 20.49
C ALA A 168 2.88 -16.23 19.82
N MET A 169 2.35 -15.47 18.88
CA MET A 169 3.08 -14.37 18.22
C MET A 169 3.45 -13.25 19.20
N LEU A 170 2.57 -12.92 20.13
CA LEU A 170 2.78 -11.90 21.17
C LEU A 170 3.58 -12.43 22.38
N GLY A 171 3.77 -13.74 22.49
CA GLY A 171 4.34 -14.38 23.69
C GLY A 171 3.45 -14.24 24.92
N ARG A 172 2.13 -14.13 24.77
CA ARG A 172 1.12 -13.89 25.80
C ARG A 172 -0.11 -14.76 25.59
N THR A 173 -0.84 -15.05 26.67
CA THR A 173 -2.14 -15.70 26.59
C THR A 173 -3.21 -14.66 26.28
N LEU A 174 -4.00 -14.88 25.22
CA LEU A 174 -5.16 -14.07 24.88
C LEU A 174 -6.44 -14.85 25.12
N SER A 175 -7.52 -14.16 25.46
CA SER A 175 -8.86 -14.72 25.72
C SER A 175 -9.97 -13.87 25.09
N LEU A 176 -9.79 -13.45 23.86
CA LEU A 176 -10.77 -12.71 23.08
C LEU A 176 -11.93 -13.64 22.68
N SER A 177 -13.15 -13.12 22.68
CA SER A 177 -14.32 -13.80 22.18
C SER A 177 -14.43 -13.72 20.65
N VAL A 178 -15.31 -14.53 20.04
CA VAL A 178 -15.66 -14.43 18.63
C VAL A 178 -16.21 -13.03 18.28
N MET A 179 -16.97 -12.42 19.21
CA MET A 179 -17.51 -11.06 19.02
C MET A 179 -16.40 -10.00 18.99
N ASP A 180 -15.36 -10.15 19.84
CA ASP A 180 -14.20 -9.26 19.84
C ASP A 180 -13.47 -9.34 18.48
N TYR A 181 -13.23 -10.55 17.97
CA TYR A 181 -12.62 -10.72 16.64
C TYR A 181 -13.48 -10.14 15.52
N ASN A 182 -14.80 -10.34 15.57
CA ASN A 182 -15.71 -9.77 14.57
C ASN A 182 -15.71 -8.23 14.64
N ALA A 183 -15.62 -7.65 15.84
CA ALA A 183 -15.49 -6.21 16.00
C ALA A 183 -14.17 -5.68 15.44
N LEU A 184 -13.04 -6.35 15.70
CA LEU A 184 -11.74 -5.99 15.13
C LEU A 184 -11.73 -6.11 13.60
N LEU A 185 -12.36 -7.14 13.04
CA LEU A 185 -12.49 -7.37 11.60
C LEU A 185 -13.34 -6.30 10.89
N SER A 186 -14.47 -5.94 11.49
CA SER A 186 -15.44 -5.02 10.88
C SER A 186 -15.05 -3.54 11.03
N THR A 187 -14.19 -3.21 12.00
CA THR A 187 -13.82 -1.83 12.28
C THR A 187 -12.70 -1.36 11.36
N ARG A 188 -12.96 -0.25 10.68
CA ARG A 188 -11.97 0.49 9.91
C ARG A 188 -11.71 1.83 10.57
N ILE A 189 -10.46 2.25 10.62
CA ILE A 189 -10.03 3.50 11.22
C ILE A 189 -9.27 4.35 10.20
N ASP A 190 -9.31 5.64 10.39
CA ASP A 190 -8.53 6.58 9.60
C ASP A 190 -7.04 6.50 9.99
N ALA A 191 -6.17 6.23 9.02
CA ALA A 191 -4.73 6.07 9.26
C ALA A 191 -4.08 7.34 9.82
N PHE A 192 -4.55 8.54 9.45
CA PHE A 192 -4.02 9.78 10.03
C PHE A 192 -4.40 9.90 11.51
N ARG A 193 -5.64 9.57 11.86
CA ARG A 193 -6.07 9.54 13.29
C ARG A 193 -5.27 8.52 14.10
N PHE A 194 -4.95 7.38 13.51
CA PHE A 194 -4.09 6.40 14.15
C PHE A 194 -2.68 6.98 14.39
N LEU A 195 -2.09 7.62 13.39
CA LEU A 195 -0.76 8.22 13.52
C LEU A 195 -0.77 9.44 14.45
N ASP A 196 -1.84 10.24 14.47
CA ASP A 196 -2.03 11.34 15.43
C ASP A 196 -2.11 10.81 16.87
N ALA A 197 -2.72 9.64 17.09
CA ALA A 197 -2.75 8.98 18.40
C ALA A 197 -1.41 8.34 18.78
N LEU A 198 -0.62 7.91 17.79
CA LEU A 198 0.68 7.27 18.00
C LEU A 198 1.80 8.28 18.30
N ALA A 199 1.82 9.43 17.62
CA ALA A 199 2.89 10.43 17.72
C ALA A 199 3.19 10.88 19.17
N PRO A 200 2.20 11.18 20.05
CA PRO A 200 2.46 11.54 21.44
C PRO A 200 3.11 10.40 22.24
N THR A 201 2.77 9.14 21.95
CA THR A 201 3.33 7.97 22.67
C THR A 201 4.81 7.76 22.33
N LEU A 202 5.25 8.27 21.20
CA LEU A 202 6.64 8.22 20.75
C LEU A 202 7.45 9.46 21.13
N ASN A 203 6.83 10.45 21.82
CA ASN A 203 7.42 11.76 22.13
C ASN A 203 7.95 12.50 20.88
N LEU A 204 7.36 12.27 19.71
CA LEU A 204 7.75 12.89 18.46
C LEU A 204 7.04 14.24 18.29
N LYS A 205 7.84 15.28 17.99
CA LYS A 205 7.35 16.54 17.43
C LYS A 205 7.47 16.44 15.91
N ALA A 206 6.51 15.74 15.29
CA ALA A 206 6.54 15.49 13.86
C ALA A 206 6.06 16.72 13.08
N GLY A 207 6.82 17.12 12.06
CA GLY A 207 6.43 18.15 11.10
C GLY A 207 5.52 17.58 10.00
N SER A 208 5.62 16.27 9.75
CA SER A 208 4.85 15.53 8.75
C SER A 208 4.52 14.12 9.23
N TYR A 209 3.53 13.47 8.60
CA TYR A 209 3.26 12.05 8.83
C TYR A 209 4.45 11.15 8.43
N SER A 210 5.24 11.58 7.45
CA SER A 210 6.49 10.89 7.07
C SER A 210 7.46 10.76 8.24
N ASP A 211 7.52 11.75 9.14
CA ASP A 211 8.40 11.69 10.31
C ASP A 211 7.91 10.64 11.32
N ILE A 212 6.58 10.50 11.48
CA ILE A 212 5.99 9.50 12.36
C ILE A 212 6.24 8.09 11.80
N ILE A 213 5.99 7.89 10.51
CA ILE A 213 6.12 6.58 9.84
C ILE A 213 7.56 6.06 9.87
N LYS A 214 8.57 6.93 9.79
CA LYS A 214 9.98 6.57 9.92
C LYS A 214 10.39 6.17 11.34
N GLY A 215 9.54 6.40 12.30
CA GLY A 215 9.77 6.05 13.70
C GLY A 215 9.53 4.55 13.97
N SER A 216 9.99 4.13 15.14
CA SER A 216 9.74 2.79 15.68
C SER A 216 8.77 2.87 16.85
N ALA A 217 7.90 1.89 16.98
CA ALA A 217 6.97 1.76 18.11
C ALA A 217 7.10 0.37 18.73
N THR A 218 6.83 0.26 20.03
CA THR A 218 6.57 -1.05 20.63
C THR A 218 5.19 -1.52 20.21
N ILE A 219 4.96 -2.84 20.18
CA ILE A 219 3.63 -3.39 19.86
C ILE A 219 2.57 -2.90 20.86
N GLY A 220 2.94 -2.64 22.10
CA GLY A 220 2.04 -2.06 23.10
C GLY A 220 1.65 -0.62 22.76
N GLN A 221 2.59 0.25 22.38
CA GLN A 221 2.31 1.62 21.93
C GLN A 221 1.44 1.61 20.67
N PHE A 222 1.76 0.73 19.73
CA PHE A 222 1.02 0.57 18.48
C PHE A 222 -0.44 0.16 18.76
N THR A 223 -0.66 -0.85 19.62
CA THR A 223 -2.00 -1.33 19.99
C THR A 223 -2.80 -0.26 20.74
N ALA A 224 -2.15 0.49 21.64
CA ALA A 224 -2.79 1.60 22.36
C ALA A 224 -3.24 2.72 21.40
N ALA A 225 -2.44 3.06 20.40
CA ALA A 225 -2.82 4.03 19.37
C ALA A 225 -3.99 3.52 18.50
N LEU A 226 -4.01 2.23 18.13
CA LEU A 226 -5.14 1.60 17.45
C LEU A 226 -6.41 1.68 18.30
N GLN A 227 -6.31 1.45 19.61
CA GLN A 227 -7.43 1.55 20.56
C GLN A 227 -8.03 2.96 20.55
N VAL A 228 -7.20 4.00 20.65
CA VAL A 228 -7.65 5.40 20.65
C VAL A 228 -8.32 5.75 19.31
N ALA A 229 -7.74 5.35 18.21
CA ALA A 229 -8.29 5.58 16.87
C ALA A 229 -9.63 4.85 16.68
N ALA A 230 -9.75 3.60 17.14
CA ALA A 230 -11.00 2.84 17.10
C ALA A 230 -12.09 3.48 17.97
N ALA A 231 -11.75 3.93 19.18
CA ALA A 231 -12.70 4.61 20.07
C ALA A 231 -13.27 5.90 19.45
N SER A 232 -12.48 6.61 18.65
CA SER A 232 -12.89 7.84 17.95
C SER A 232 -13.70 7.59 16.67
N THR A 233 -13.87 6.34 16.26
CA THR A 233 -14.57 5.95 15.03
C THR A 233 -16.01 5.54 15.37
N GLY A 234 -16.99 5.99 14.57
CA GLY A 234 -18.39 5.60 14.76
C GLY A 234 -18.54 4.07 14.66
N GLY A 235 -19.09 3.44 15.72
CA GLY A 235 -19.22 1.97 15.81
C GLY A 235 -17.96 1.23 16.28
N GLY A 236 -16.84 1.91 16.54
CA GLY A 236 -15.56 1.28 16.91
C GLY A 236 -15.39 0.93 18.40
N SER A 237 -16.41 1.15 19.25
CA SER A 237 -16.32 0.93 20.69
C SER A 237 -16.00 -0.53 21.06
N ALA A 238 -16.60 -1.50 20.39
CA ALA A 238 -16.35 -2.92 20.62
C ALA A 238 -14.91 -3.31 20.24
N ALA A 239 -14.41 -2.81 19.11
CA ALA A 239 -13.01 -3.02 18.69
C ALA A 239 -12.04 -2.34 19.67
N SER A 240 -12.35 -1.14 20.14
CA SER A 240 -11.57 -0.45 21.18
C SER A 240 -11.49 -1.27 22.46
N SER A 241 -12.60 -1.91 22.89
CA SER A 241 -12.62 -2.79 24.06
C SER A 241 -11.77 -4.04 23.86
N ALA A 242 -11.84 -4.67 22.69
CA ALA A 242 -11.00 -5.80 22.34
C ALA A 242 -9.50 -5.42 22.33
N LEU A 243 -9.16 -4.27 21.76
CA LEU A 243 -7.79 -3.74 21.77
C LEU A 243 -7.30 -3.43 23.18
N ALA A 244 -8.18 -2.96 24.06
CA ALA A 244 -7.85 -2.74 25.48
C ALA A 244 -7.44 -4.05 26.18
N GLN A 245 -8.13 -5.17 25.90
CA GLN A 245 -7.76 -6.48 26.45
C GLN A 245 -6.38 -6.93 25.94
N ILE A 246 -6.08 -6.72 24.65
CA ILE A 246 -4.77 -7.03 24.07
C ILE A 246 -3.69 -6.13 24.68
N SER A 247 -3.95 -4.83 24.78
CA SER A 247 -3.01 -3.86 25.35
C SER A 247 -2.70 -4.16 26.83
N ALA A 248 -3.71 -4.58 27.61
CA ALA A 248 -3.52 -5.01 28.99
C ALA A 248 -2.63 -6.26 29.10
N ALA A 249 -2.77 -7.23 28.17
CA ALA A 249 -1.91 -8.41 28.12
C ALA A 249 -0.46 -8.07 27.76
N LEU A 250 -0.23 -6.99 26.99
CA LEU A 250 1.10 -6.55 26.53
C LEU A 250 1.86 -5.70 27.55
N GLN A 251 1.16 -5.03 28.50
CA GLN A 251 1.76 -4.18 29.54
C GLN A 251 2.80 -3.19 28.96
N ALA A 252 2.40 -2.21 28.19
CA ALA A 252 3.23 -1.10 27.67
C ALA A 252 4.65 -1.46 27.13
N GLY A 253 5.03 -2.73 27.20
CA GLY A 253 6.28 -3.31 26.69
C GLY A 253 6.04 -4.10 25.42
N GLY A 254 7.05 -4.81 25.00
CA GLY A 254 6.99 -5.70 23.85
C GLY A 254 8.05 -5.39 22.81
N GLN A 255 8.05 -6.20 21.78
CA GLN A 255 8.96 -6.07 20.65
C GLN A 255 8.66 -4.77 19.88
N THR A 256 9.70 -4.20 19.28
CA THR A 256 9.61 -2.99 18.46
C THR A 256 9.42 -3.33 17.00
N LEU A 257 8.68 -2.46 16.29
CA LEU A 257 8.49 -2.55 14.85
C LEU A 257 8.71 -1.17 14.21
N GLN A 258 9.08 -1.14 12.95
CA GLN A 258 9.09 0.08 12.15
C GLN A 258 7.65 0.36 11.68
N ILE A 259 7.18 1.58 11.90
CA ILE A 259 5.79 1.95 11.57
C ILE A 259 5.57 1.89 10.04
N SER A 260 6.61 2.23 9.24
CA SER A 260 6.59 2.17 7.77
C SER A 260 6.31 0.78 7.21
N ASP A 261 6.61 -0.26 7.97
CA ASP A 261 6.44 -1.64 7.52
C ASP A 261 4.97 -2.09 7.61
N VAL A 262 4.17 -1.41 8.45
CA VAL A 262 2.75 -1.70 8.67
C VAL A 262 1.86 -0.69 7.97
N VAL A 263 2.17 0.61 8.07
CA VAL A 263 1.29 1.68 7.59
C VAL A 263 1.94 2.42 6.43
N GLY A 264 1.33 2.32 5.25
CA GLY A 264 1.71 3.10 4.07
C GLY A 264 0.72 4.24 3.85
N LEU A 265 1.22 5.47 3.70
CA LEU A 265 0.42 6.65 3.33
C LEU A 265 0.59 7.06 1.87
N GLY A 266 1.54 6.46 1.17
CA GLY A 266 1.88 6.84 -0.20
C GLY A 266 2.32 8.31 -0.28
N ASP A 267 1.86 9.00 -1.31
CA ASP A 267 2.26 10.38 -1.61
C ASP A 267 1.77 11.41 -0.58
N LEU A 268 0.81 11.04 0.28
CA LEU A 268 0.27 11.92 1.32
C LEU A 268 1.07 11.90 2.64
N ALA A 269 2.15 11.14 2.73
CA ALA A 269 3.01 11.09 3.91
C ALA A 269 3.64 12.46 4.26
N ALA A 270 3.77 13.36 3.28
CA ALA A 270 4.32 14.71 3.47
C ALA A 270 3.36 15.69 4.17
N LEU A 271 2.09 15.33 4.36
CA LEU A 271 1.11 16.19 5.05
C LEU A 271 1.46 16.35 6.53
N SER A 272 1.11 17.52 7.08
CA SER A 272 1.30 17.80 8.51
C SER A 272 0.23 17.12 9.36
N PRO A 273 0.59 16.56 10.54
CA PRO A 273 -0.34 16.01 11.50
C PRO A 273 -1.38 17.05 11.95
N GLY A 274 -2.60 16.59 12.24
CA GLY A 274 -3.67 17.44 12.74
C GLY A 274 -4.33 18.37 11.71
N ALA A 275 -4.00 18.26 10.42
CA ALA A 275 -4.55 19.13 9.37
C ALA A 275 -6.05 18.91 9.08
N GLY A 276 -6.74 18.02 9.81
CA GLY A 276 -8.16 17.71 9.60
C GLY A 276 -8.45 16.93 8.31
N THR A 277 -7.42 16.59 7.57
CA THR A 277 -7.50 15.82 6.33
C THR A 277 -7.81 14.36 6.65
N LYS A 278 -8.76 13.75 5.94
CA LYS A 278 -9.04 12.32 6.10
C LYS A 278 -7.94 11.48 5.46
N GLY A 279 -7.43 10.51 6.21
CA GLY A 279 -6.49 9.50 5.76
C GLY A 279 -7.17 8.31 5.04
N PRO A 280 -6.37 7.37 4.54
CA PRO A 280 -6.89 6.09 4.06
C PRO A 280 -7.49 5.31 5.23
N GLN A 281 -8.53 4.52 4.94
CA GLN A 281 -9.13 3.64 5.93
C GLN A 281 -8.34 2.34 6.03
N ILE A 282 -7.93 1.97 7.24
CA ILE A 282 -7.21 0.71 7.51
C ILE A 282 -8.04 -0.21 8.40
N SER A 283 -7.97 -1.51 8.14
CA SER A 283 -8.63 -2.53 8.97
C SER A 283 -7.89 -2.70 10.28
N VAL A 284 -8.61 -2.71 11.39
CA VAL A 284 -8.00 -2.84 12.73
C VAL A 284 -7.33 -4.20 12.91
N LEU A 285 -8.01 -5.30 12.55
CA LEU A 285 -7.45 -6.64 12.72
C LEU A 285 -6.26 -6.88 11.80
N ASP A 286 -6.35 -6.48 10.52
CA ASP A 286 -5.27 -6.71 9.57
C ASP A 286 -4.02 -5.94 9.97
N THR A 287 -4.19 -4.66 10.36
CA THR A 287 -3.11 -3.79 10.82
C THR A 287 -2.46 -4.33 12.12
N LEU A 288 -3.27 -4.82 13.06
CA LEU A 288 -2.77 -5.46 14.28
C LEU A 288 -2.00 -6.74 13.98
N SER A 289 -2.58 -7.64 13.16
CA SER A 289 -1.95 -8.92 12.81
C SER A 289 -0.63 -8.72 12.07
N GLU A 290 -0.56 -7.71 11.20
CA GLU A 290 0.66 -7.33 10.51
C GLU A 290 1.71 -6.78 11.47
N ALA A 291 1.33 -5.85 12.35
CA ALA A 291 2.21 -5.31 13.38
C ALA A 291 2.77 -6.40 14.30
N VAL A 292 1.92 -7.33 14.74
CA VAL A 292 2.32 -8.46 15.58
C VAL A 292 3.28 -9.40 14.84
N SER A 293 3.01 -9.67 13.56
CA SER A 293 3.89 -10.51 12.74
C SER A 293 5.28 -9.92 12.56
N ILE A 294 5.36 -8.60 12.33
CA ILE A 294 6.62 -7.88 12.17
C ILE A 294 7.36 -7.79 13.50
N ALA A 295 6.66 -7.42 14.58
CA ALA A 295 7.24 -7.28 15.91
C ALA A 295 7.80 -8.61 16.46
N ASN A 296 7.19 -9.74 16.10
CA ASN A 296 7.67 -11.06 16.55
C ASN A 296 9.14 -11.35 16.14
N GLY A 297 9.66 -10.69 15.12
CA GLY A 297 11.06 -10.80 14.68
C GLY A 297 11.49 -12.22 14.21
N ASN A 298 10.91 -13.25 14.81
CA ASN A 298 10.99 -14.63 14.36
C ASN A 298 9.86 -14.88 13.37
N ARG A 299 10.17 -14.89 12.09
CA ARG A 299 9.20 -15.14 11.01
C ARG A 299 8.53 -16.51 11.08
N GLN A 300 8.80 -17.28 12.14
CA GLN A 300 8.26 -18.61 12.37
C GLN A 300 7.63 -18.70 13.77
N VAL A 301 6.38 -19.14 13.81
CA VAL A 301 5.60 -19.33 15.05
C VAL A 301 5.07 -20.76 15.09
N SER A 302 5.24 -21.43 16.23
CA SER A 302 4.71 -22.78 16.44
C SER A 302 3.65 -22.75 17.55
N VAL A 303 2.48 -23.30 17.24
CA VAL A 303 1.31 -23.34 18.13
C VAL A 303 0.85 -24.78 18.31
N ASN A 304 0.67 -25.19 19.55
CA ASN A 304 0.10 -26.50 19.86
C ASN A 304 -1.36 -26.32 20.32
N LEU A 305 -2.29 -26.78 19.50
CA LEU A 305 -3.73 -26.74 19.82
C LEU A 305 -4.18 -27.91 20.73
N GLY A 306 -3.28 -28.85 21.04
CA GLY A 306 -3.60 -30.01 21.84
C GLY A 306 -4.71 -30.88 21.24
N PRO A 307 -5.57 -31.48 22.07
CA PRO A 307 -6.70 -32.31 21.65
C PRO A 307 -7.97 -31.48 21.39
N SER A 308 -7.86 -30.15 21.19
CA SER A 308 -9.02 -29.26 21.00
C SER A 308 -9.81 -29.54 19.72
N ILE A 309 -9.24 -30.31 18.80
CA ILE A 309 -9.86 -30.67 17.53
C ILE A 309 -10.48 -32.07 17.64
N PRO A 310 -11.81 -32.22 17.41
CA PRO A 310 -12.47 -33.52 17.50
C PRO A 310 -11.82 -34.57 16.59
N GLY A 311 -11.53 -35.76 17.16
CA GLY A 311 -10.91 -36.88 16.44
C GLY A 311 -9.39 -36.84 16.36
N LEU A 312 -8.73 -35.79 16.87
CA LEU A 312 -7.27 -35.66 16.91
C LEU A 312 -6.74 -35.76 18.34
N LEU A 313 -5.59 -36.43 18.51
CA LEU A 313 -4.85 -36.50 19.78
C LEU A 313 -4.03 -35.20 19.99
N LYS A 314 -3.45 -34.69 18.92
CA LYS A 314 -2.59 -33.53 18.95
C LYS A 314 -2.66 -32.82 17.59
N THR A 315 -2.69 -31.50 17.60
CA THR A 315 -2.53 -30.67 16.41
C THR A 315 -1.50 -29.60 16.70
N GLN A 316 -0.41 -29.64 15.97
CA GLN A 316 0.64 -28.63 16.02
C GLN A 316 0.64 -27.86 14.70
N ILE A 317 0.68 -26.53 14.77
CA ILE A 317 0.73 -25.66 13.61
C ILE A 317 2.03 -24.86 13.69
N THR A 318 2.86 -24.95 12.66
CA THR A 318 4.04 -24.11 12.50
C THR A 318 3.81 -23.18 11.32
N ILE A 319 3.97 -21.88 11.53
CA ILE A 319 3.66 -20.84 10.56
C ILE A 319 4.93 -20.03 10.31
N GLY A 320 5.30 -19.89 9.05
CA GLY A 320 6.32 -18.96 8.58
C GLY A 320 5.65 -17.85 7.76
N ILE A 321 5.89 -16.60 8.14
CA ILE A 321 5.25 -15.42 7.51
C ILE A 321 6.33 -14.57 6.86
N GLY A 322 6.21 -14.32 5.54
CA GLY A 322 7.08 -13.41 4.79
C GLY A 322 6.67 -11.96 4.93
N GLU A 323 7.44 -11.07 4.32
CA GLU A 323 7.11 -9.64 4.25
C GLU A 323 5.82 -9.41 3.46
N ARG A 324 5.01 -8.43 3.91
CA ARG A 324 3.76 -8.07 3.26
C ARG A 324 3.55 -6.56 3.25
N LYS A 325 2.84 -6.09 2.23
CA LYS A 325 2.34 -4.72 2.13
C LYS A 325 0.88 -4.79 1.68
N GLN A 326 -0.04 -4.86 2.60
CA GLN A 326 -1.46 -5.07 2.31
C GLN A 326 -2.21 -3.81 1.89
N SER A 327 -1.77 -2.62 2.32
CA SER A 327 -2.38 -1.32 1.97
C SER A 327 -1.43 -0.47 1.15
N SER A 328 -1.97 0.19 0.11
CA SER A 328 -1.19 1.08 -0.75
C SER A 328 -0.97 2.48 -0.15
N GLY A 329 -1.81 2.91 0.81
CA GLY A 329 -2.00 4.31 1.07
C GLY A 329 -2.60 5.02 -0.17
N TYR A 330 -2.56 6.37 -0.20
CA TYR A 330 -2.99 7.13 -1.38
C TYR A 330 -1.88 7.16 -2.43
N VAL A 331 -2.08 6.45 -3.53
CA VAL A 331 -1.11 6.31 -4.63
C VAL A 331 -1.73 6.69 -5.97
N GLN A 332 -0.91 7.14 -6.89
CA GLN A 332 -1.32 7.41 -8.28
C GLN A 332 -1.25 6.13 -9.13
N PRO A 333 -2.10 6.01 -10.17
CA PRO A 333 -1.94 4.96 -11.17
C PRO A 333 -0.54 4.96 -11.78
N ASN A 334 0.01 3.78 -12.02
CA ASN A 334 1.35 3.57 -12.59
C ASN A 334 2.53 4.06 -11.72
N SER A 335 2.30 4.47 -10.47
CA SER A 335 3.40 4.74 -9.55
C SER A 335 4.05 3.42 -9.08
N PRO A 336 5.32 3.42 -8.65
CA PRO A 336 5.96 2.22 -8.09
C PRO A 336 5.22 1.64 -6.87
N GLN A 337 4.53 2.50 -6.11
CA GLN A 337 3.74 2.14 -4.94
C GLN A 337 2.31 1.68 -5.27
N ALA A 338 1.89 1.75 -6.53
CA ALA A 338 0.55 1.38 -6.99
C ALA A 338 0.26 -0.14 -6.93
N THR A 339 1.18 -0.92 -6.38
CA THR A 339 1.03 -2.36 -6.22
C THR A 339 1.17 -2.75 -4.76
N VAL A 340 0.23 -3.56 -4.27
CA VAL A 340 0.25 -4.17 -2.95
C VAL A 340 0.18 -5.69 -3.05
N ASN A 341 0.73 -6.38 -2.06
CA ASN A 341 0.77 -7.83 -2.02
C ASN A 341 0.34 -8.34 -0.64
N THR A 342 -0.25 -9.55 -0.59
CA THR A 342 -0.32 -10.31 0.66
C THR A 342 1.03 -10.96 0.96
N ALA A 343 1.23 -11.42 2.21
CA ALA A 343 2.44 -12.15 2.56
C ALA A 343 2.52 -13.51 1.84
N GLN A 344 3.72 -13.92 1.49
CA GLN A 344 3.99 -15.33 1.26
C GLN A 344 4.01 -16.04 2.62
N THR A 345 3.22 -17.08 2.77
CA THR A 345 3.10 -17.78 4.04
C THR A 345 3.29 -19.27 3.82
N ARG A 346 4.05 -19.91 4.70
CA ARG A 346 4.22 -21.37 4.76
C ARG A 346 3.64 -21.87 6.07
N ILE A 347 2.81 -22.89 6.01
CA ILE A 347 2.15 -23.48 7.17
C ILE A 347 2.41 -24.99 7.14
N LEU A 348 2.85 -25.53 8.26
CA LEU A 348 2.93 -26.97 8.49
C LEU A 348 1.95 -27.32 9.61
N ILE A 349 0.97 -28.16 9.30
CA ILE A 349 0.03 -28.72 10.26
C ILE A 349 0.41 -30.17 10.48
N GLU A 350 0.79 -30.52 11.69
CA GLU A 350 1.08 -31.91 12.10
C GLU A 350 -0.08 -32.39 12.97
N ALA A 351 -0.92 -33.24 12.39
CA ALA A 351 -2.10 -33.80 13.04
C ALA A 351 -1.87 -35.27 13.44
N SER A 352 -2.02 -35.57 14.72
CA SER A 352 -1.91 -36.93 15.21
C SER A 352 -3.25 -37.50 15.60
N LEU A 353 -3.52 -38.73 15.21
CA LEU A 353 -4.77 -39.45 15.53
C LEU A 353 -4.46 -40.90 15.94
N THR A 354 -5.37 -41.47 16.73
CA THR A 354 -5.29 -42.88 17.11
C THR A 354 -5.88 -43.76 16.00
N LEU A 355 -5.18 -44.80 15.62
CA LEU A 355 -5.70 -45.82 14.71
C LEU A 355 -6.42 -46.92 15.49
N PRO A 356 -7.54 -47.45 14.94
CA PRO A 356 -8.21 -48.63 15.48
C PRO A 356 -7.30 -49.86 15.42
N LEU A 357 -7.73 -50.96 16.05
CA LEU A 357 -7.02 -52.25 16.06
C LEU A 357 -5.65 -52.25 16.76
N GLY A 358 -5.38 -51.29 17.62
CA GLY A 358 -4.11 -51.22 18.34
C GLY A 358 -2.89 -50.87 17.49
N LEU A 359 -3.07 -50.29 16.31
CA LEU A 359 -2.02 -49.88 15.36
C LEU A 359 -1.19 -48.67 15.83
N GLY A 360 -1.54 -48.08 17.00
CA GLY A 360 -0.86 -46.92 17.54
C GLY A 360 -1.40 -45.58 17.04
N SER A 361 -0.54 -44.59 16.98
CA SER A 361 -0.88 -43.23 16.51
C SER A 361 -0.23 -42.96 15.16
N LEU A 362 -1.01 -42.30 14.29
CA LEU A 362 -0.57 -41.81 13.00
C LEU A 362 -0.37 -40.29 13.11
N THR A 363 0.69 -39.78 12.48
CA THR A 363 0.92 -38.34 12.35
C THR A 363 0.93 -37.93 10.89
N LEU A 364 0.00 -37.03 10.51
CA LEU A 364 -0.15 -36.51 9.15
C LEU A 364 0.46 -35.11 9.07
N PRO A 365 1.55 -34.91 8.34
CA PRO A 365 2.06 -33.58 8.04
C PRO A 365 1.34 -33.02 6.81
N ILE A 366 0.72 -31.85 6.94
CA ILE A 366 0.09 -31.11 5.86
C ILE A 366 0.84 -29.81 5.70
N TYR A 367 1.54 -29.67 4.60
CA TYR A 367 2.22 -28.45 4.22
C TYR A 367 1.33 -27.60 3.33
N VAL A 368 1.31 -26.30 3.58
CA VAL A 368 0.62 -25.31 2.77
C VAL A 368 1.55 -24.14 2.49
N GLN A 369 1.75 -23.83 1.25
CA GLN A 369 2.44 -22.62 0.82
C GLN A 369 1.44 -21.73 0.07
N ALA A 370 1.09 -20.59 0.67
CA ALA A 370 0.32 -19.55 0.02
C ALA A 370 1.28 -18.54 -0.63
N ALA A 371 1.26 -18.43 -1.96
CA ALA A 371 1.99 -17.40 -2.67
C ALA A 371 1.29 -16.05 -2.51
N GLN A 372 2.03 -14.97 -2.73
CA GLN A 372 1.52 -13.60 -2.65
C GLN A 372 0.37 -13.39 -3.64
N ALA A 373 -0.79 -12.97 -3.16
CA ALA A 373 -1.78 -12.32 -4.00
C ALA A 373 -1.32 -10.87 -4.24
N LYS A 374 -1.64 -10.32 -5.42
CA LYS A 374 -1.18 -9.01 -5.87
C LYS A 374 -2.33 -8.18 -6.39
N ALA A 375 -2.40 -6.92 -6.00
CA ALA A 375 -3.30 -5.94 -6.58
C ALA A 375 -2.54 -4.71 -7.08
N THR A 376 -2.90 -4.23 -8.26
CA THR A 376 -2.26 -3.07 -8.89
C THR A 376 -3.32 -2.06 -9.31
N LEU A 377 -3.16 -0.81 -8.93
CA LEU A 377 -4.02 0.29 -9.36
C LEU A 377 -3.80 0.60 -10.84
N ARG A 378 -4.85 0.46 -11.64
CA ARG A 378 -4.83 0.74 -13.08
C ARG A 378 -5.30 2.14 -13.41
N THR A 379 -6.51 2.46 -12.99
CA THR A 379 -7.13 3.75 -13.29
C THR A 379 -7.87 4.30 -12.11
N VAL A 380 -7.83 5.62 -11.99
CA VAL A 380 -8.71 6.40 -11.13
C VAL A 380 -9.44 7.37 -12.05
N THR A 381 -10.74 7.25 -12.16
CA THR A 381 -11.57 8.20 -12.91
C THR A 381 -12.29 9.08 -11.92
N CYS A 382 -12.07 10.37 -12.05
CA CYS A 382 -12.66 11.39 -11.20
C CYS A 382 -13.81 12.10 -11.92
N PRO A 383 -14.91 12.41 -11.25
CA PRO A 383 -15.97 13.20 -11.84
C PRO A 383 -15.52 14.64 -12.07
N TRP A 384 -15.84 15.19 -13.23
CA TRP A 384 -15.60 16.59 -13.58
C TRP A 384 -16.80 17.49 -13.32
N SER A 385 -17.90 16.90 -12.84
CA SER A 385 -19.12 17.60 -12.47
C SER A 385 -19.60 17.11 -11.10
N ASP A 386 -20.35 17.92 -10.39
CA ASP A 386 -20.93 17.57 -9.08
C ASP A 386 -21.84 16.34 -9.12
N THR A 387 -22.29 15.93 -10.31
CA THR A 387 -23.10 14.74 -10.55
C THR A 387 -22.31 13.51 -11.03
N GLY A 388 -21.01 13.69 -11.29
CA GLY A 388 -20.15 12.61 -11.75
C GLY A 388 -19.79 11.65 -10.60
N ARG A 389 -19.53 10.39 -10.94
CA ARG A 389 -19.18 9.35 -9.97
C ARG A 389 -17.75 8.90 -10.17
N ARG A 390 -17.02 8.74 -9.05
CA ARG A 390 -15.66 8.17 -9.07
C ARG A 390 -15.72 6.73 -9.50
N GLN A 391 -14.70 6.30 -10.24
CA GLN A 391 -14.50 4.90 -10.61
C GLN A 391 -13.03 4.54 -10.48
N ILE A 392 -12.74 3.41 -9.85
CA ILE A 392 -11.38 2.90 -9.66
C ILE A 392 -11.32 1.50 -10.25
N SER A 393 -10.28 1.23 -11.02
CA SER A 393 -9.99 -0.10 -11.56
C SER A 393 -8.68 -0.63 -10.99
N LEU A 394 -8.74 -1.85 -10.47
CA LEU A 394 -7.60 -2.61 -9.96
C LEU A 394 -7.43 -3.87 -10.80
N ASP A 395 -6.18 -4.25 -11.08
CA ASP A 395 -5.86 -5.60 -11.56
C ASP A 395 -5.44 -6.44 -10.37
N ALA A 396 -6.16 -7.54 -10.15
CA ALA A 396 -5.93 -8.47 -9.07
C ALA A 396 -5.42 -9.81 -9.61
N LEU A 397 -4.33 -10.29 -9.08
CA LEU A 397 -3.80 -11.62 -9.29
C LEU A 397 -3.95 -12.41 -7.97
N PRO A 398 -4.91 -13.32 -7.86
CA PRO A 398 -5.05 -14.19 -6.70
C PRO A 398 -3.78 -15.04 -6.52
N GLY A 399 -3.33 -15.19 -5.28
CA GLY A 399 -2.15 -16.00 -4.97
C GLY A 399 -2.36 -17.47 -5.33
N LEU A 400 -1.33 -18.11 -5.86
CA LEU A 400 -1.28 -19.56 -5.99
C LEU A 400 -1.10 -20.18 -4.61
N ALA A 401 -1.64 -21.37 -4.40
CA ALA A 401 -1.38 -22.16 -3.20
C ALA A 401 -0.98 -23.58 -3.57
N ASP A 402 0.12 -24.04 -2.98
CA ASP A 402 0.55 -25.43 -3.02
C ASP A 402 0.27 -26.09 -1.68
N LEU A 403 -0.46 -27.19 -1.71
CA LEU A 403 -0.69 -28.06 -0.56
C LEU A 403 0.01 -29.40 -0.81
N ALA A 404 0.62 -29.97 0.22
CA ALA A 404 1.26 -31.26 0.10
C ALA A 404 1.19 -32.06 1.41
N ILE A 405 1.09 -33.38 1.27
CA ILE A 405 1.50 -34.34 2.29
C ILE A 405 2.87 -34.82 1.84
N ALA A 406 3.91 -34.36 2.53
CA ALA A 406 5.29 -34.62 2.16
C ALA A 406 6.19 -34.53 3.40
N ASN A 407 7.42 -35.03 3.29
CA ASN A 407 8.41 -34.87 4.33
C ASN A 407 9.05 -33.47 4.25
N ILE A 408 8.64 -32.58 5.14
CA ILE A 408 9.09 -31.19 5.16
C ILE A 408 9.98 -30.95 6.37
N PRO A 409 11.28 -30.64 6.19
CA PRO A 409 12.15 -30.22 7.29
C PRO A 409 11.64 -28.89 7.91
N GLY A 410 11.60 -28.85 9.26
CA GLY A 410 11.03 -27.69 9.97
C GLY A 410 11.72 -26.35 9.69
N ASN A 411 13.01 -26.35 9.35
CA ASN A 411 13.75 -25.15 8.95
C ASN A 411 13.31 -24.56 7.60
N LEU A 412 12.58 -25.31 6.77
CA LEU A 412 12.05 -24.86 5.48
C LEU A 412 10.65 -24.21 5.59
N ILE A 413 10.11 -24.08 6.79
CA ILE A 413 8.87 -23.32 7.03
C ILE A 413 9.13 -21.80 6.98
N ASP A 414 10.37 -21.35 7.22
CA ASP A 414 10.72 -19.95 6.95
C ASP A 414 10.54 -19.61 5.46
N PRO A 415 9.72 -18.60 5.11
CA PRO A 415 9.50 -18.19 3.71
C PRO A 415 10.77 -17.74 2.97
N ASN A 416 11.80 -17.31 3.70
CA ASN A 416 13.08 -16.92 3.10
C ASN A 416 14.02 -18.12 2.86
N ALA A 417 13.70 -19.29 3.44
CA ALA A 417 14.44 -20.52 3.15
C ALA A 417 14.12 -21.03 1.73
N ALA A 418 14.95 -21.94 1.23
CA ALA A 418 14.72 -22.60 -0.04
C ALA A 418 13.33 -23.24 -0.08
N THR A 419 12.73 -23.30 -1.28
CA THR A 419 11.44 -23.99 -1.45
C THR A 419 11.61 -25.48 -1.14
N PRO A 420 10.77 -26.05 -0.24
CA PRO A 420 10.90 -27.46 0.11
C PRO A 420 10.56 -28.37 -1.08
N ASP A 421 11.20 -29.52 -1.11
CA ASP A 421 10.84 -30.58 -2.05
C ASP A 421 9.53 -31.25 -1.60
N LEU A 422 8.47 -31.05 -2.40
CA LEU A 422 7.14 -31.61 -2.14
C LEU A 422 6.93 -33.00 -2.76
N THR A 423 7.97 -33.62 -3.32
CA THR A 423 7.89 -34.92 -3.97
C THR A 423 8.18 -36.09 -3.02
N GLY A 424 8.88 -35.84 -1.93
CA GLY A 424 9.25 -36.86 -0.92
C GLY A 424 8.03 -37.34 -0.10
N ALA A 425 7.81 -38.63 -0.01
CA ALA A 425 6.74 -39.18 0.81
C ALA A 425 7.03 -38.98 2.31
N ALA A 426 6.02 -38.56 3.07
CA ALA A 426 6.10 -38.45 4.52
C ALA A 426 5.82 -39.79 5.19
N THR A 427 6.63 -40.18 6.18
CA THR A 427 6.30 -41.30 7.05
C THR A 427 5.20 -40.89 8.01
N ILE A 428 4.01 -41.47 7.87
CA ILE A 428 2.84 -41.14 8.68
C ILE A 428 2.58 -42.12 9.84
N LEU A 429 3.03 -43.37 9.71
CA LEU A 429 2.94 -44.37 10.75
C LEU A 429 4.22 -45.18 10.75
N GLN A 430 4.81 -45.38 11.93
CA GLN A 430 5.99 -46.22 12.11
C GLN A 430 5.85 -47.09 13.35
N VAL A 431 5.86 -48.37 13.15
CA VAL A 431 5.88 -49.39 14.21
C VAL A 431 7.19 -50.17 14.06
N THR A 432 8.24 -49.69 14.67
CA THR A 432 9.60 -50.23 14.54
C THR A 432 9.71 -51.60 15.23
N PRO A 433 10.31 -52.62 14.60
CA PRO A 433 10.85 -52.70 13.23
C PRO A 433 9.85 -53.22 12.18
N LEU A 434 8.57 -53.35 12.53
CA LEU A 434 7.62 -54.20 11.83
C LEU A 434 6.90 -53.53 10.65
N LEU A 435 6.66 -52.22 10.73
CA LEU A 435 5.77 -51.54 9.80
C LEU A 435 6.13 -50.08 9.63
N ASN A 436 6.15 -49.65 8.36
CA ASN A 436 6.27 -48.24 7.99
C ASN A 436 5.24 -47.92 6.91
N VAL A 437 4.39 -46.91 7.17
CA VAL A 437 3.44 -46.38 6.19
C VAL A 437 3.84 -44.98 5.83
N SER A 438 4.04 -44.76 4.55
CA SER A 438 4.37 -43.46 3.99
C SER A 438 3.23 -42.94 3.12
N ALA A 439 3.02 -41.64 3.14
CA ALA A 439 1.97 -40.94 2.38
C ALA A 439 2.56 -39.81 1.53
N ARG A 440 1.96 -39.60 0.37
CA ARG A 440 2.29 -38.49 -0.51
C ARG A 440 1.04 -38.00 -1.21
N SER A 441 0.86 -36.68 -1.23
CA SER A 441 -0.15 -36.00 -2.02
C SER A 441 0.30 -34.59 -2.34
N ARG A 442 -0.14 -34.03 -3.46
CA ARG A 442 0.08 -32.63 -3.80
C ARG A 442 -1.16 -32.07 -4.52
N LEU A 443 -1.50 -30.85 -4.18
CA LEU A 443 -2.61 -30.10 -4.78
C LEU A 443 -2.14 -28.66 -4.98
N THR A 444 -2.19 -28.16 -6.22
CA THR A 444 -1.93 -26.77 -6.53
C THR A 444 -3.24 -26.06 -6.86
N LEU A 445 -3.51 -24.96 -6.19
CA LEU A 445 -4.72 -24.16 -6.31
C LEU A 445 -4.35 -22.76 -6.83
N GLY A 446 -5.18 -22.22 -7.71
CA GLY A 446 -5.05 -20.85 -8.18
C GLY A 446 -4.93 -20.71 -9.70
N SER A 447 -4.95 -19.47 -10.17
CA SER A 447 -4.80 -19.10 -11.57
C SER A 447 -3.68 -18.05 -11.72
N PRO A 448 -2.80 -18.17 -12.71
CA PRO A 448 -1.73 -17.19 -12.95
C PRO A 448 -2.23 -15.92 -13.66
N TYR A 449 -3.51 -15.78 -13.94
CA TYR A 449 -4.06 -14.69 -14.71
C TYR A 449 -4.66 -13.60 -13.81
N ALA A 450 -4.29 -12.35 -14.07
CA ALA A 450 -4.87 -11.20 -13.41
C ALA A 450 -6.30 -10.96 -13.88
N GLN A 451 -7.16 -10.53 -12.96
CA GLN A 451 -8.55 -10.15 -13.21
C GLN A 451 -8.73 -8.67 -12.91
N SER A 452 -9.42 -7.95 -13.79
CA SER A 452 -9.72 -6.54 -13.58
C SER A 452 -10.99 -6.39 -12.75
N VAL A 453 -10.91 -5.57 -11.70
CA VAL A 453 -12.01 -5.29 -10.77
C VAL A 453 -12.23 -3.79 -10.69
N SER A 454 -13.46 -3.37 -10.99
CA SER A 454 -13.83 -1.95 -10.93
C SER A 454 -14.70 -1.67 -9.71
N PHE A 455 -14.49 -0.50 -9.11
CA PHE A 455 -15.26 0.02 -7.98
C PHE A 455 -15.91 1.33 -8.37
N ASN A 456 -17.22 1.45 -8.16
CA ASN A 456 -17.97 2.68 -8.34
C ASN A 456 -17.97 3.53 -7.05
N ASP A 457 -18.51 4.74 -7.13
CA ASP A 457 -18.51 5.71 -6.04
C ASP A 457 -19.24 5.23 -4.77
N ASP A 458 -20.34 4.52 -4.92
CA ASP A 458 -21.12 3.95 -3.83
C ASP A 458 -20.32 2.82 -3.13
N GLU A 459 -19.63 1.99 -3.89
CA GLU A 459 -18.80 0.90 -3.39
C GLU A 459 -17.55 1.43 -2.67
N ILE A 460 -16.96 2.51 -3.19
CA ILE A 460 -15.83 3.21 -2.55
C ILE A 460 -16.27 3.81 -1.21
N THR A 461 -17.42 4.49 -1.19
CA THR A 461 -17.94 5.14 0.01
C THR A 461 -18.34 4.15 1.10
N ARG A 462 -18.85 2.97 0.72
CA ARG A 462 -19.23 1.90 1.66
C ARG A 462 -18.09 0.94 1.98
N HIS A 463 -16.91 1.15 1.40
CA HIS A 463 -15.77 0.23 1.51
C HIS A 463 -16.14 -1.21 1.17
N THR A 464 -16.90 -1.39 0.08
CA THR A 464 -17.37 -2.71 -0.35
C THR A 464 -16.19 -3.58 -0.73
N SER A 465 -16.12 -4.78 -0.15
CA SER A 465 -15.10 -5.76 -0.53
C SER A 465 -15.58 -6.56 -1.76
N LYS A 466 -14.71 -6.72 -2.74
CA LYS A 466 -14.91 -7.58 -3.91
C LYS A 466 -13.90 -8.71 -3.90
N THR A 467 -14.42 -9.93 -3.93
CA THR A 467 -13.59 -11.14 -3.94
C THR A 467 -13.29 -11.55 -5.37
N VAL A 468 -12.02 -11.75 -5.66
CA VAL A 468 -11.52 -12.36 -6.89
C VAL A 468 -11.12 -13.78 -6.57
N THR A 469 -11.67 -14.74 -7.29
CA THR A 469 -11.39 -16.16 -7.08
C THR A 469 -10.70 -16.77 -8.29
N SER A 470 -9.72 -17.64 -8.01
CA SER A 470 -9.14 -18.49 -9.04
C SER A 470 -10.07 -19.66 -9.34
N TYR A 471 -10.15 -20.06 -10.59
CA TYR A 471 -10.88 -21.26 -10.99
C TYR A 471 -10.32 -22.50 -10.30
N GLY A 472 -11.19 -23.44 -9.88
CA GLY A 472 -10.81 -24.72 -9.28
C GLY A 472 -10.69 -24.73 -7.76
N MET A 473 -11.13 -23.66 -7.08
CA MET A 473 -11.14 -23.62 -5.61
C MET A 473 -12.29 -24.47 -5.03
N THR A 474 -11.93 -25.52 -4.32
CA THR A 474 -12.85 -26.24 -3.44
C THR A 474 -12.69 -25.74 -2.01
N GLN A 475 -13.81 -25.60 -1.28
CA GLN A 475 -13.78 -25.20 0.14
C GLN A 475 -13.11 -26.25 1.05
N SER A 476 -12.78 -27.42 0.51
CA SER A 476 -12.23 -28.59 1.18
C SER A 476 -10.88 -29.00 0.58
N ALA A 477 -9.89 -28.11 0.67
CA ALA A 477 -8.57 -28.33 0.11
C ALA A 477 -7.84 -29.51 0.77
N VAL A 478 -7.91 -29.63 2.11
CA VAL A 478 -7.30 -30.75 2.86
C VAL A 478 -8.04 -32.05 2.58
N THR A 479 -9.37 -32.01 2.52
CA THR A 479 -10.16 -33.19 2.14
C THR A 479 -9.76 -33.70 0.76
N SER A 480 -9.62 -32.82 -0.23
CA SER A 480 -9.19 -33.17 -1.59
C SER A 480 -7.76 -33.74 -1.59
N LEU A 481 -6.86 -33.15 -0.78
CA LEU A 481 -5.49 -33.62 -0.63
C LEU A 481 -5.43 -35.05 -0.06
N ILE A 482 -6.24 -35.35 0.95
CA ILE A 482 -6.33 -36.67 1.57
C ILE A 482 -6.97 -37.70 0.61
N GLN A 483 -8.01 -37.33 -0.13
CA GLN A 483 -8.66 -38.21 -1.11
C GLN A 483 -7.75 -38.61 -2.28
N ASN A 484 -6.83 -37.73 -2.66
CA ASN A 484 -5.85 -37.97 -3.74
C ASN A 484 -4.50 -38.48 -3.22
N MET A 485 -4.45 -38.96 -1.98
CA MET A 485 -3.20 -39.40 -1.34
C MET A 485 -2.79 -40.80 -1.82
N SER A 486 -1.52 -40.93 -2.15
CA SER A 486 -0.88 -42.22 -2.42
C SER A 486 -0.24 -42.77 -1.12
N LEU A 487 -0.65 -43.96 -0.73
CA LEU A 487 -0.11 -44.67 0.43
C LEU A 487 0.85 -45.77 -0.01
N SER A 488 1.99 -45.88 0.69
CA SER A 488 2.97 -46.93 0.51
C SER A 488 3.20 -47.63 1.85
N VAL A 489 3.15 -48.93 1.86
CA VAL A 489 3.32 -49.75 3.05
C VAL A 489 4.56 -50.63 2.87
N ASN A 490 5.53 -50.45 3.75
CA ASN A 490 6.74 -51.27 3.82
C ASN A 490 6.80 -51.96 5.18
N GLY A 491 6.90 -53.27 5.20
CA GLY A 491 7.01 -54.03 6.47
C GLY A 491 6.89 -55.52 6.30
N LEU A 492 7.15 -56.25 7.37
CA LEU A 492 7.02 -57.70 7.45
C LEU A 492 5.52 -58.05 7.49
N GLY A 493 5.03 -58.82 6.55
CA GLY A 493 3.66 -59.16 6.18
C GLY A 493 2.68 -59.69 7.25
N LEU A 494 2.68 -59.11 8.44
CA LEU A 494 1.79 -59.49 9.55
C LEU A 494 0.34 -58.96 9.35
N ILE A 495 0.15 -57.93 8.54
CA ILE A 495 -1.15 -57.33 8.19
C ILE A 495 -1.25 -57.21 6.67
N ALA A 496 -2.38 -57.61 6.10
CA ALA A 496 -2.63 -57.41 4.66
C ALA A 496 -2.50 -55.92 4.28
N PRO A 497 -1.62 -55.56 3.33
CA PRO A 497 -1.40 -54.15 2.97
C PRO A 497 -2.68 -53.43 2.61
N GLY A 498 -3.62 -54.09 1.95
CA GLY A 498 -4.90 -53.49 1.57
C GLY A 498 -5.81 -53.14 2.75
N LEU A 499 -5.82 -53.97 3.81
CA LEU A 499 -6.61 -53.68 5.02
C LEU A 499 -6.02 -52.49 5.77
N LEU A 500 -4.69 -52.36 5.84
CA LEU A 500 -4.02 -51.27 6.51
C LEU A 500 -4.26 -49.94 5.75
N THR A 501 -4.07 -49.95 4.43
CA THR A 501 -4.34 -48.75 3.61
C THR A 501 -5.76 -48.27 3.70
N SER A 502 -6.77 -49.19 3.70
CA SER A 502 -8.18 -48.82 3.86
C SER A 502 -8.49 -48.27 5.25
N THR A 503 -7.91 -48.88 6.31
CA THR A 503 -8.06 -48.39 7.69
C THR A 503 -7.47 -46.97 7.87
N VAL A 504 -6.27 -46.72 7.35
CA VAL A 504 -5.62 -45.41 7.38
C VAL A 504 -6.44 -44.40 6.57
N ALA A 505 -6.86 -44.75 5.36
CA ALA A 505 -7.65 -43.85 4.51
C ALA A 505 -8.99 -43.49 5.17
N THR A 506 -9.68 -44.45 5.79
CA THR A 506 -10.97 -44.20 6.50
C THR A 506 -10.73 -43.29 7.72
N ALA A 507 -9.71 -43.54 8.52
CA ALA A 507 -9.38 -42.73 9.68
C ALA A 507 -9.04 -41.26 9.28
N LEU A 508 -8.25 -41.08 8.24
CA LEU A 508 -7.90 -39.75 7.72
C LEU A 508 -9.10 -39.01 7.09
N SER A 509 -9.94 -39.71 6.36
CA SER A 509 -11.16 -39.12 5.79
C SER A 509 -12.13 -38.63 6.87
N GLY A 510 -12.19 -39.32 8.02
CA GLY A 510 -13.03 -38.90 9.15
C GLY A 510 -12.60 -37.57 9.80
N VAL A 511 -11.29 -37.23 9.77
CA VAL A 511 -10.76 -36.00 10.37
C VAL A 511 -10.50 -34.89 9.34
N ALA A 512 -10.61 -35.17 8.06
CA ALA A 512 -10.32 -34.22 6.99
C ALA A 512 -11.13 -32.92 7.08
N PRO A 513 -12.48 -32.93 7.35
CA PRO A 513 -13.25 -31.69 7.49
C PRO A 513 -12.79 -30.84 8.68
N ALA A 514 -12.38 -31.46 9.79
CA ALA A 514 -11.85 -30.74 10.94
C ALA A 514 -10.52 -30.04 10.60
N LEU A 515 -9.65 -30.71 9.85
CA LEU A 515 -8.39 -30.13 9.37
C LEU A 515 -8.59 -29.03 8.33
N ASP A 516 -9.61 -29.13 7.46
CA ASP A 516 -10.03 -28.03 6.58
C ASP A 516 -10.43 -26.79 7.42
N GLY A 517 -11.18 -27.01 8.51
CA GLY A 517 -11.54 -25.95 9.46
C GLY A 517 -10.32 -25.30 10.13
N VAL A 518 -9.36 -26.10 10.59
CA VAL A 518 -8.10 -25.61 11.18
C VAL A 518 -7.32 -24.76 10.18
N LEU A 519 -7.12 -25.26 8.97
CA LEU A 519 -6.41 -24.53 7.92
C LEU A 519 -7.12 -23.21 7.57
N ALA A 520 -8.43 -23.26 7.36
CA ALA A 520 -9.22 -22.07 7.04
C ALA A 520 -9.16 -21.00 8.14
N ASN A 521 -9.28 -21.39 9.42
CA ASN A 521 -9.19 -20.45 10.53
C ASN A 521 -7.78 -19.91 10.73
N THR A 522 -6.75 -20.74 10.54
CA THR A 522 -5.34 -20.27 10.56
C THR A 522 -5.09 -19.21 9.49
N LEU A 523 -5.50 -19.48 8.25
CA LEU A 523 -5.34 -18.55 7.15
C LEU A 523 -6.11 -17.23 7.40
N ARG A 524 -7.36 -17.31 7.87
CA ARG A 524 -8.16 -16.12 8.20
C ARG A 524 -7.53 -15.27 9.29
N THR A 525 -7.00 -15.90 10.35
CA THR A 525 -6.29 -15.19 11.42
C THR A 525 -5.07 -14.43 10.89
N LEU A 526 -4.43 -14.97 9.86
CA LEU A 526 -3.31 -14.35 9.17
C LEU A 526 -3.71 -13.35 8.07
N GLY A 527 -5.02 -13.12 7.87
CA GLY A 527 -5.50 -12.26 6.78
C GLY A 527 -5.29 -12.87 5.40
N LEU A 528 -5.37 -14.20 5.27
CA LEU A 528 -5.10 -14.93 4.03
C LEU A 528 -6.27 -15.85 3.65
N ARG A 529 -6.44 -16.08 2.35
CA ARG A 529 -7.29 -17.12 1.77
C ARG A 529 -6.59 -17.78 0.60
N LEU A 530 -6.71 -19.08 0.49
CA LEU A 530 -6.13 -19.82 -0.63
C LEU A 530 -6.85 -19.47 -1.93
N GLY A 531 -6.09 -19.08 -2.98
CA GLY A 531 -6.58 -18.83 -4.33
C GLY A 531 -7.69 -17.77 -4.45
N THR A 532 -7.89 -16.95 -3.44
CA THR A 532 -8.80 -15.81 -3.47
C THR A 532 -8.07 -14.56 -2.99
N ALA A 533 -8.53 -13.41 -3.45
CA ALA A 533 -8.09 -12.11 -2.98
C ALA A 533 -9.32 -11.22 -2.79
N ASP A 534 -9.48 -10.68 -1.61
CA ASP A 534 -10.48 -9.67 -1.31
C ASP A 534 -9.87 -8.29 -1.49
N LEU A 535 -10.50 -7.48 -2.30
CA LEU A 535 -10.07 -6.14 -2.63
C LEU A 535 -11.05 -5.14 -2.05
N THR A 536 -10.54 -4.12 -1.42
CA THR A 536 -11.34 -2.99 -0.95
C THR A 536 -10.65 -1.70 -1.36
N VAL A 537 -11.44 -0.74 -1.86
CA VAL A 537 -10.95 0.62 -2.05
C VAL A 537 -11.24 1.40 -0.78
N ASP A 538 -10.19 1.89 -0.13
CA ASP A 538 -10.24 2.56 1.17
C ASP A 538 -10.44 4.07 1.05
N GLY A 539 -10.28 4.60 -0.16
CA GLY A 539 -10.53 6.00 -0.46
C GLY A 539 -10.09 6.39 -1.86
N ALA A 540 -10.63 7.49 -2.35
CA ALA A 540 -10.24 8.13 -3.59
C ALA A 540 -10.21 9.64 -3.42
N ARG A 541 -9.17 10.27 -3.95
CA ARG A 541 -9.00 11.71 -3.96
C ARG A 541 -8.84 12.22 -5.37
N CYS A 542 -9.61 13.26 -5.67
CA CYS A 542 -9.69 13.88 -6.99
C CYS A 542 -9.50 15.40 -6.93
N ASP A 543 -9.21 15.94 -5.76
CA ASP A 543 -9.30 17.37 -5.43
C ASP A 543 -7.94 18.08 -5.39
N GLN A 544 -6.86 17.38 -5.69
CA GLN A 544 -5.53 17.97 -5.66
C GLN A 544 -5.00 18.21 -7.08
N ALA A 545 -4.56 19.43 -7.33
CA ALA A 545 -3.84 19.80 -8.53
C ALA A 545 -2.34 19.94 -8.23
N VAL A 546 -1.50 19.44 -9.11
CA VAL A 546 -0.04 19.54 -9.02
C VAL A 546 0.52 20.17 -10.28
N LEU A 547 1.50 21.06 -10.11
CA LEU A 547 2.27 21.57 -11.25
C LEU A 547 3.07 20.43 -11.86
N VAL A 548 2.99 20.31 -13.18
CA VAL A 548 3.73 19.33 -13.97
C VAL A 548 4.45 20.03 -15.12
N GLN A 549 5.68 19.65 -15.37
CA GLN A 549 6.50 20.23 -16.44
C GLN A 549 6.76 19.20 -17.55
#